data_8d24437611abe0ef0eabd70a82c2ef14
#
_entry.id   8d24437611abe0ef0eabd70a82c2ef14
#
_cell.length_a   1.000
_cell.length_b   1.000
_cell.length_c   1.000
_cell.angle_alpha   90.00
_cell.angle_beta   90.00
_cell.angle_gamma   90.00
#
_symmetry.space_group_name_H-M   'P 1'
#
loop_
_entity.id
_entity.type
_entity.pdbx_description
1 polymer ?
#
loop_
_entity_poly.entity_id
_entity_poly.type
_entity_poly.pdbx_seq_one_letter_code
_entity_poly.pdbx_strand_id
1 'polypeptide(L)'
;LCASSVMALSNGLFAAKKVAASDLDDVKQEKEDKEQQRKDVQKKMDEYKASAQDTKEYMAILDAQMSELNGSLYELQIKMEDLNTQIDETTQNLEAAQEDAASQYEMMKLRIKFMYEHNEESYLALILTSESMGEMLNRAEYVTKISSYDRDMLTKYEETIKYIAEAKQQLEDDYTELADTQSQLESQRDELAQMQAEKESELANYNSLIASSKAQE
;
A
#
# COMPACT_ATOMS: atom_id res chain seq x y z
N LEU A 1 -36.65 11.14 14.40
CA LEU A 1 -35.79 12.00 13.54
C LEU A 1 -34.29 11.66 13.68
N CYS A 2 -33.92 10.37 13.75
CA CYS A 2 -32.49 9.94 13.81
C CYS A 2 -32.19 8.69 12.97
N ALA A 3 -32.96 8.41 11.93
CA ALA A 3 -32.80 7.17 11.14
C ALA A 3 -32.27 7.40 9.71
N SER A 4 -31.90 8.63 9.31
CA SER A 4 -31.60 8.92 7.89
C SER A 4 -30.12 9.22 7.57
N SER A 5 -29.20 9.20 8.52
CA SER A 5 -27.81 9.55 8.27
C SER A 5 -26.83 8.38 8.14
N VAL A 6 -27.23 7.15 8.40
CA VAL A 6 -26.32 5.97 8.38
C VAL A 6 -26.22 5.32 6.98
N MET A 7 -27.09 5.65 6.03
CA MET A 7 -27.12 4.97 4.73
C MET A 7 -26.16 5.52 3.66
N ALA A 8 -25.44 6.61 3.90
CA ALA A 8 -24.57 7.21 2.89
C ALA A 8 -23.08 6.82 2.97
N LEU A 9 -22.64 6.16 4.04
CA LEU A 9 -21.25 5.80 4.24
C LEU A 9 -20.88 4.37 3.83
N SER A 10 -21.88 3.50 3.55
CA SER A 10 -21.60 2.09 3.27
C SER A 10 -21.18 1.78 1.83
N ASN A 11 -21.30 2.70 0.87
CA ASN A 11 -20.93 2.45 -0.53
C ASN A 11 -19.56 3.01 -0.94
N GLY A 12 -18.85 3.70 -0.06
CA GLY A 12 -17.50 4.23 -0.32
C GLY A 12 -16.37 3.36 0.23
N LEU A 13 -16.68 2.47 1.18
CA LEU A 13 -15.64 1.77 1.95
C LEU A 13 -15.12 0.48 1.27
N PHE A 14 -15.79 -0.04 0.24
CA PHE A 14 -15.41 -1.31 -0.40
C PHE A 14 -14.69 -1.18 -1.74
N ALA A 15 -14.24 0.01 -2.11
CA ALA A 15 -13.27 0.14 -3.19
C ALA A 15 -11.83 0.17 -2.61
N ALA A 16 -11.50 -0.72 -1.68
CA ALA A 16 -10.12 -1.12 -1.46
C ALA A 16 -9.63 -1.68 -2.79
N LYS A 17 -8.93 -0.85 -3.54
CA LYS A 17 -8.23 -1.24 -4.76
C LYS A 17 -7.32 -2.40 -4.34
N LYS A 18 -7.73 -3.60 -4.69
CA LYS A 18 -6.92 -4.80 -4.59
C LYS A 18 -5.69 -4.50 -5.45
N VAL A 19 -4.63 -3.95 -4.83
CA VAL A 19 -3.32 -3.91 -5.46
C VAL A 19 -2.98 -5.37 -5.65
N ALA A 20 -3.03 -5.79 -6.90
CA ALA A 20 -2.91 -7.18 -7.23
C ALA A 20 -1.47 -7.60 -6.89
N ALA A 21 -1.32 -8.81 -6.36
CA ALA A 21 -0.03 -9.49 -6.22
C ALA A 21 0.80 -9.49 -7.52
N SER A 22 0.16 -9.22 -8.66
CA SER A 22 0.73 -8.98 -9.98
C SER A 22 1.67 -7.78 -10.01
N ASP A 23 1.35 -6.68 -9.32
CA ASP A 23 2.19 -5.46 -9.35
C ASP A 23 3.51 -5.69 -8.57
N LEU A 24 3.48 -6.54 -7.55
CA LEU A 24 4.68 -6.89 -6.78
C LEU A 24 5.63 -7.81 -7.58
N ASP A 25 5.08 -8.73 -8.35
CA ASP A 25 5.87 -9.62 -9.23
C ASP A 25 6.41 -8.85 -10.43
N ASP A 26 5.63 -7.92 -11.01
CA ASP A 26 6.08 -7.06 -12.10
C ASP A 26 7.21 -6.13 -11.65
N VAL A 27 7.12 -5.54 -10.44
CA VAL A 27 8.19 -4.71 -9.85
C VAL A 27 9.44 -5.52 -9.53
N LYS A 28 9.29 -6.77 -9.05
CA LYS A 28 10.44 -7.66 -8.84
C LYS A 28 11.12 -8.03 -10.14
N GLN A 29 10.35 -8.32 -11.18
CA GLN A 29 10.86 -8.69 -12.49
C GLN A 29 11.56 -7.49 -13.15
N GLU A 30 10.99 -6.28 -13.06
CA GLU A 30 11.62 -5.06 -13.53
C GLU A 30 12.93 -4.74 -12.77
N LYS A 31 12.97 -5.02 -11.45
CA LYS A 31 14.19 -4.92 -10.65
C LYS A 31 15.27 -5.91 -11.11
N GLU A 32 14.91 -7.16 -11.35
CA GLU A 32 15.84 -8.18 -11.84
C GLU A 32 16.38 -7.84 -13.24
N ASP A 33 15.53 -7.34 -14.14
CA ASP A 33 15.91 -6.90 -15.48
C ASP A 33 16.84 -5.69 -15.43
N LYS A 34 16.56 -4.70 -14.59
CA LYS A 34 17.46 -3.54 -14.36
C LYS A 34 18.77 -3.96 -13.73
N GLU A 35 18.76 -4.88 -12.77
CA GLU A 35 20.00 -5.42 -12.17
C GLU A 35 20.84 -6.19 -13.17
N GLN A 36 20.21 -6.95 -14.08
CA GLN A 36 20.92 -7.64 -15.16
C GLN A 36 21.51 -6.65 -16.17
N GLN A 37 20.76 -5.64 -16.59
CA GLN A 37 21.28 -4.56 -17.44
C GLN A 37 22.47 -3.86 -16.81
N ARG A 38 22.43 -3.59 -15.50
CA ARG A 38 23.54 -2.99 -14.74
C ARG A 38 24.78 -3.91 -14.74
N LYS A 39 24.62 -5.21 -14.56
CA LYS A 39 25.73 -6.20 -14.63
C LYS A 39 26.35 -6.24 -16.03
N ASP A 40 25.54 -6.20 -17.08
CA ASP A 40 26.02 -6.21 -18.47
C ASP A 40 26.77 -4.93 -18.83
N VAL A 41 26.28 -3.77 -18.33
CA VAL A 41 26.99 -2.49 -18.51
C VAL A 41 28.26 -2.45 -17.68
N GLN A 42 28.22 -2.95 -16.42
CA GLN A 42 29.42 -3.08 -15.60
C GLN A 42 30.50 -3.94 -16.27
N LYS A 43 30.12 -5.05 -16.87
CA LYS A 43 31.03 -5.92 -17.61
C LYS A 43 31.67 -5.21 -18.79
N LYS A 44 30.88 -4.43 -19.56
CA LYS A 44 31.40 -3.60 -20.64
C LYS A 44 32.37 -2.53 -20.11
N MET A 45 32.10 -1.90 -18.98
CA MET A 45 32.99 -0.97 -18.33
C MET A 45 34.33 -1.62 -17.96
N ASP A 46 34.32 -2.81 -17.40
CA ASP A 46 35.55 -3.53 -17.04
C ASP A 46 36.38 -3.91 -18.27
N GLU A 47 35.73 -4.27 -19.38
CA GLU A 47 36.36 -4.53 -20.68
C GLU A 47 37.00 -3.25 -21.27
N TYR A 48 36.32 -2.09 -21.21
CA TYR A 48 36.88 -0.80 -21.66
C TYR A 48 37.99 -0.31 -20.74
N LYS A 49 37.87 -0.50 -19.43
CA LYS A 49 38.88 -0.19 -18.43
C LYS A 49 40.19 -0.97 -18.66
N ALA A 50 40.07 -2.23 -19.09
CA ALA A 50 41.23 -3.08 -19.38
C ALA A 50 41.93 -2.70 -20.69
N SER A 51 41.26 -2.07 -21.63
CA SER A 51 41.81 -1.71 -22.95
C SER A 51 42.42 -0.31 -23.05
N ALA A 52 42.49 0.46 -21.97
CA ALA A 52 43.23 1.73 -21.74
C ALA A 52 43.28 2.77 -22.90
N GLN A 53 42.52 2.63 -23.96
CA GLN A 53 42.66 3.44 -25.17
C GLN A 53 41.52 4.42 -25.47
N ASP A 54 40.38 4.41 -24.71
CA ASP A 54 39.31 5.34 -25.04
C ASP A 54 38.60 5.92 -23.79
N THR A 55 39.31 6.75 -23.02
CA THR A 55 38.79 7.51 -21.87
C THR A 55 37.49 8.26 -22.21
N LYS A 56 37.33 8.70 -23.45
CA LYS A 56 36.16 9.44 -23.91
C LYS A 56 34.93 8.54 -24.01
N GLU A 57 35.11 7.32 -24.50
CA GLU A 57 34.00 6.33 -24.61
C GLU A 57 33.60 5.81 -23.23
N TYR A 58 34.58 5.56 -22.36
CA TYR A 58 34.36 5.23 -20.96
C TYR A 58 33.53 6.30 -20.23
N MET A 59 33.89 7.57 -20.40
CA MET A 59 33.14 8.68 -19.79
C MET A 59 31.71 8.79 -20.32
N ALA A 60 31.48 8.52 -21.63
CA ALA A 60 30.14 8.49 -22.18
C ALA A 60 29.26 7.37 -21.60
N ILE A 61 29.91 6.21 -21.30
CA ILE A 61 29.20 5.10 -20.63
C ILE A 61 28.86 5.48 -19.18
N LEU A 62 29.79 6.12 -18.44
CA LEU A 62 29.52 6.64 -17.09
C LEU A 62 28.37 7.65 -17.10
N ASP A 63 28.36 8.58 -18.05
CA ASP A 63 27.29 9.56 -18.20
C ASP A 63 25.93 8.91 -18.45
N ALA A 64 25.88 7.89 -19.31
CA ALA A 64 24.67 7.15 -19.61
C ALA A 64 24.16 6.40 -18.34
N GLN A 65 25.07 5.74 -17.60
CA GLN A 65 24.70 5.05 -16.36
C GLN A 65 24.25 6.00 -15.27
N MET A 66 24.95 7.12 -15.08
CA MET A 66 24.52 8.16 -14.13
C MET A 66 23.15 8.73 -14.48
N SER A 67 22.86 8.89 -15.78
CA SER A 67 21.55 9.34 -16.23
C SER A 67 20.44 8.30 -15.93
N GLU A 68 20.71 7.03 -16.17
CA GLU A 68 19.78 5.93 -15.86
C GLU A 68 19.55 5.82 -14.35
N LEU A 69 20.63 5.90 -13.57
CA LEU A 69 20.57 5.84 -12.11
C LEU A 69 19.80 7.04 -11.51
N ASN A 70 19.98 8.24 -12.07
CA ASN A 70 19.18 9.40 -11.67
C ASN A 70 17.70 9.22 -12.02
N GLY A 71 17.37 8.61 -13.17
CA GLY A 71 16.00 8.24 -13.53
C GLY A 71 15.40 7.27 -12.51
N SER A 72 16.12 6.22 -12.16
CA SER A 72 15.69 5.24 -11.15
C SER A 72 15.51 5.85 -9.75
N LEU A 73 16.39 6.75 -9.33
CA LEU A 73 16.25 7.50 -8.08
C LEU A 73 14.98 8.34 -8.04
N TYR A 74 14.63 8.98 -9.15
CA TYR A 74 13.42 9.76 -9.26
C TYR A 74 12.15 8.87 -9.16
N GLU A 75 12.16 7.73 -9.85
CA GLU A 75 11.06 6.74 -9.77
C GLU A 75 10.88 6.21 -8.34
N LEU A 76 11.98 5.88 -7.65
CA LEU A 76 11.94 5.45 -6.25
C LEU A 76 11.41 6.53 -5.31
N GLN A 77 11.73 7.80 -5.56
CA GLN A 77 11.19 8.91 -4.77
C GLN A 77 9.68 9.06 -4.94
N ILE A 78 9.19 8.96 -6.19
CA ILE A 78 7.74 8.98 -6.46
C ILE A 78 7.07 7.79 -5.77
N LYS A 79 7.66 6.61 -5.85
CA LYS A 79 7.11 5.42 -5.20
C LYS A 79 7.03 5.57 -3.68
N MET A 80 8.05 6.17 -3.06
CA MET A 80 8.02 6.46 -1.62
C MET A 80 6.90 7.43 -1.24
N GLU A 81 6.66 8.45 -2.04
CA GLU A 81 5.59 9.42 -1.81
C GLU A 81 4.20 8.76 -1.94
N ASP A 82 4.03 7.90 -2.95
CA ASP A 82 2.80 7.14 -3.15
C ASP A 82 2.54 6.16 -1.99
N LEU A 83 3.57 5.40 -1.58
CA LEU A 83 3.47 4.48 -0.42
C LEU A 83 3.12 5.23 0.87
N ASN A 84 3.75 6.37 1.15
CA ASN A 84 3.39 7.17 2.33
C ASN A 84 1.93 7.63 2.28
N THR A 85 1.45 8.05 1.10
CA THR A 85 0.05 8.45 0.92
C THR A 85 -0.90 7.26 1.15
N GLN A 86 -0.58 6.09 0.64
CA GLN A 86 -1.39 4.87 0.83
C GLN A 86 -1.40 4.43 2.30
N ILE A 87 -0.26 4.50 2.99
CA ILE A 87 -0.15 4.22 4.43
C ILE A 87 -1.04 5.17 5.23
N ASP A 88 -0.99 6.47 4.94
CA ASP A 88 -1.81 7.48 5.63
C ASP A 88 -3.31 7.23 5.40
N GLU A 89 -3.73 6.98 4.16
CA GLU A 89 -5.13 6.67 3.83
C GLU A 89 -5.60 5.37 4.50
N THR A 90 -4.78 4.31 4.46
CA THR A 90 -5.13 3.03 5.08
C THR A 90 -5.18 3.16 6.60
N THR A 91 -4.29 3.95 7.19
CA THR A 91 -4.30 4.22 8.64
C THR A 91 -5.57 4.94 9.07
N GLN A 92 -5.99 6.00 8.37
CA GLN A 92 -7.23 6.70 8.65
C GLN A 92 -8.46 5.81 8.50
N ASN A 93 -8.51 5.01 7.44
CA ASN A 93 -9.60 4.06 7.20
C ASN A 93 -9.65 2.96 8.27
N LEU A 94 -8.48 2.50 8.74
CA LEU A 94 -8.37 1.52 9.81
C LEU A 94 -8.87 2.08 11.15
N GLU A 95 -8.51 3.32 11.49
CA GLU A 95 -8.99 4.01 12.69
C GLU A 95 -10.52 4.15 12.66
N ALA A 96 -11.08 4.62 11.55
CA ALA A 96 -12.53 4.73 11.37
C ALA A 96 -13.24 3.37 11.47
N ALA A 97 -12.68 2.31 10.88
CA ALA A 97 -13.24 0.98 10.97
C ALA A 97 -13.19 0.40 12.39
N GLN A 98 -12.14 0.71 13.16
CA GLN A 98 -12.04 0.30 14.57
C GLN A 98 -13.08 1.00 15.45
N GLU A 99 -13.31 2.30 15.23
CA GLU A 99 -14.35 3.06 15.93
C GLU A 99 -15.74 2.52 15.59
N ASP A 100 -16.01 2.24 14.31
CA ASP A 100 -17.24 1.61 13.84
C ASP A 100 -17.44 0.23 14.49
N ALA A 101 -16.41 -0.61 14.51
CA ALA A 101 -16.48 -1.93 15.15
C ALA A 101 -16.80 -1.83 16.64
N ALA A 102 -16.17 -0.88 17.35
CA ALA A 102 -16.45 -0.65 18.76
C ALA A 102 -17.90 -0.21 18.99
N SER A 103 -18.39 0.71 18.17
CA SER A 103 -19.79 1.17 18.20
C SER A 103 -20.77 0.02 17.92
N GLN A 104 -20.54 -0.77 16.88
CA GLN A 104 -21.35 -1.92 16.53
C GLN A 104 -21.36 -2.97 17.65
N TYR A 105 -20.20 -3.22 18.26
CA TYR A 105 -20.11 -4.15 19.41
C TYR A 105 -20.95 -3.69 20.60
N GLU A 106 -20.89 -2.43 20.97
CA GLU A 106 -21.71 -1.90 22.10
C GLU A 106 -23.20 -1.95 21.77
N MET A 107 -23.59 -1.63 20.52
CA MET A 107 -24.99 -1.77 20.09
C MET A 107 -25.48 -3.23 20.17
N MET A 108 -24.66 -4.18 19.71
CA MET A 108 -24.99 -5.61 19.80
C MET A 108 -25.11 -6.07 21.26
N LYS A 109 -24.23 -5.62 22.12
CA LYS A 109 -24.24 -5.95 23.54
C LYS A 109 -25.52 -5.46 24.24
N LEU A 110 -25.93 -4.22 23.96
CA LEU A 110 -27.22 -3.68 24.42
C LEU A 110 -28.40 -4.48 23.89
N ARG A 111 -28.33 -4.91 22.63
CA ARG A 111 -29.36 -5.72 21.99
C ARG A 111 -29.48 -7.10 22.61
N ILE A 112 -28.36 -7.79 22.81
CA ILE A 112 -28.31 -9.10 23.47
C ILE A 112 -28.85 -8.99 24.91
N LYS A 113 -28.47 -7.94 25.64
CA LYS A 113 -28.97 -7.67 26.98
C LYS A 113 -30.50 -7.50 26.97
N PHE A 114 -31.02 -6.69 26.04
CA PHE A 114 -32.46 -6.48 25.89
C PHE A 114 -33.19 -7.80 25.57
N MET A 115 -32.67 -8.63 24.67
CA MET A 115 -33.22 -9.93 24.34
C MET A 115 -33.22 -10.88 25.52
N TYR A 116 -32.14 -10.89 26.32
CA TYR A 116 -32.05 -11.72 27.53
C TYR A 116 -33.03 -11.28 28.63
N GLU A 117 -33.18 -9.97 28.83
CA GLU A 117 -34.10 -9.41 29.84
C GLU A 117 -35.58 -9.57 29.47
N HIS A 118 -35.92 -9.66 28.16
CA HIS A 118 -37.29 -9.68 27.64
C HIS A 118 -37.66 -11.00 26.97
N ASN A 119 -36.99 -12.07 27.26
CA ASN A 119 -37.15 -13.47 26.87
C ASN A 119 -37.95 -13.73 25.55
N GLU A 120 -37.61 -14.76 24.75
CA GLU A 120 -38.32 -15.13 23.50
C GLU A 120 -39.84 -15.35 23.67
N GLU A 121 -40.25 -15.74 24.86
CA GLU A 121 -41.70 -15.82 25.23
C GLU A 121 -42.41 -14.47 25.04
N SER A 122 -41.70 -13.35 25.16
CA SER A 122 -42.28 -12.01 24.98
C SER A 122 -42.66 -11.74 23.52
N TYR A 123 -41.92 -12.22 22.54
CA TYR A 123 -42.27 -12.06 21.13
C TYR A 123 -43.46 -12.93 20.73
N LEU A 124 -43.50 -14.17 21.20
CA LEU A 124 -44.67 -15.05 21.01
C LEU A 124 -45.88 -14.50 21.74
N ALA A 125 -45.74 -14.03 22.98
CA ALA A 125 -46.82 -13.38 23.71
C ALA A 125 -47.31 -12.12 22.97
N LEU A 126 -46.42 -11.30 22.44
CA LEU A 126 -46.73 -10.11 21.65
C LEU A 126 -47.62 -10.45 20.43
N ILE A 127 -47.27 -11.53 19.71
CA ILE A 127 -48.04 -12.01 18.55
C ILE A 127 -49.40 -12.60 18.99
N LEU A 128 -49.43 -13.43 20.04
CA LEU A 128 -50.62 -14.15 20.50
C LEU A 128 -51.61 -13.27 21.28
N THR A 129 -51.16 -12.14 21.82
CA THR A 129 -52.03 -11.17 22.54
C THR A 129 -52.68 -10.14 21.60
N SER A 130 -52.58 -10.31 20.28
CA SER A 130 -53.25 -9.45 19.29
C SER A 130 -54.76 -9.62 19.31
N GLU A 131 -55.46 -8.50 19.16
CA GLU A 131 -56.96 -8.49 19.19
C GLU A 131 -57.60 -8.90 17.85
N SER A 132 -56.79 -8.96 16.79
CA SER A 132 -57.24 -9.35 15.45
C SER A 132 -56.19 -10.09 14.66
N MET A 133 -56.57 -10.87 13.64
CA MET A 133 -55.67 -11.56 12.71
C MET A 133 -54.80 -10.58 11.93
N GLY A 134 -55.31 -9.41 11.56
CA GLY A 134 -54.51 -8.37 10.88
C GLY A 134 -53.44 -7.80 11.78
N GLU A 135 -53.73 -7.55 13.04
CA GLU A 135 -52.77 -7.11 14.03
C GLU A 135 -51.73 -8.19 14.32
N MET A 136 -52.12 -9.45 14.41
CA MET A 136 -51.24 -10.59 14.57
C MET A 136 -50.23 -10.70 13.43
N LEU A 137 -50.66 -10.55 12.19
CA LEU A 137 -49.77 -10.57 11.02
C LEU A 137 -48.79 -9.39 11.02
N ASN A 138 -49.26 -8.19 11.35
CA ASN A 138 -48.40 -7.02 11.47
C ASN A 138 -47.34 -7.18 12.56
N ARG A 139 -47.68 -7.74 13.72
CA ARG A 139 -46.74 -8.01 14.82
C ARG A 139 -45.75 -9.10 14.44
N ALA A 140 -46.16 -10.15 13.76
CA ALA A 140 -45.29 -11.21 13.24
C ALA A 140 -44.30 -10.66 12.17
N GLU A 141 -44.76 -9.79 11.27
CA GLU A 141 -43.89 -9.10 10.32
C GLU A 141 -42.88 -8.20 11.02
N TYR A 142 -43.29 -7.48 12.08
CA TYR A 142 -42.38 -6.66 12.87
C TYR A 142 -41.29 -7.48 13.56
N VAL A 143 -41.64 -8.62 14.18
CA VAL A 143 -40.66 -9.55 14.78
C VAL A 143 -39.71 -10.11 13.73
N THR A 144 -40.20 -10.43 12.54
CA THR A 144 -39.34 -10.90 11.43
C THR A 144 -38.37 -9.84 10.98
N LYS A 145 -38.79 -8.57 10.86
CA LYS A 145 -37.93 -7.44 10.49
C LYS A 145 -36.84 -7.19 11.55
N ILE A 146 -37.17 -7.32 12.84
CA ILE A 146 -36.20 -7.21 13.92
C ILE A 146 -35.12 -8.31 13.79
N SER A 147 -35.52 -9.55 13.55
CA SER A 147 -34.60 -10.68 13.42
C SER A 147 -33.69 -10.57 12.19
N SER A 148 -34.19 -10.01 11.07
CA SER A 148 -33.37 -9.76 9.90
C SER A 148 -32.36 -8.64 10.17
N TYR A 149 -32.77 -7.58 10.82
CA TYR A 149 -31.87 -6.47 11.20
C TYR A 149 -30.74 -6.94 12.13
N ASP A 150 -31.03 -7.80 13.11
CA ASP A 150 -30.03 -8.35 14.01
C ASP A 150 -28.99 -9.21 13.26
N ARG A 151 -29.42 -10.00 12.27
CA ARG A 151 -28.51 -10.75 11.40
C ARG A 151 -27.66 -9.84 10.52
N ASP A 152 -28.26 -8.82 9.94
CA ASP A 152 -27.55 -7.84 9.10
C ASP A 152 -26.50 -7.08 9.92
N MET A 153 -26.80 -6.73 11.17
CA MET A 153 -25.83 -6.13 12.09
C MET A 153 -24.66 -7.05 12.39
N LEU A 154 -24.92 -8.33 12.66
CA LEU A 154 -23.87 -9.32 12.92
C LEU A 154 -22.99 -9.49 11.70
N THR A 155 -23.58 -9.65 10.52
CA THR A 155 -22.84 -9.78 9.25
C THR A 155 -21.93 -8.55 9.01
N LYS A 156 -22.47 -7.34 9.20
CA LYS A 156 -21.67 -6.11 9.07
C LYS A 156 -20.51 -6.05 10.05
N TYR A 157 -20.74 -6.47 11.29
CA TYR A 157 -19.68 -6.53 12.29
C TYR A 157 -18.56 -7.51 11.88
N GLU A 158 -18.93 -8.71 11.43
CA GLU A 158 -17.98 -9.71 10.93
C GLU A 158 -17.18 -9.18 9.72
N GLU A 159 -17.86 -8.51 8.78
CA GLU A 159 -17.22 -7.87 7.63
C GLU A 159 -16.25 -6.75 8.07
N THR A 160 -16.63 -5.92 9.05
CA THR A 160 -15.78 -4.87 9.59
C THR A 160 -14.53 -5.44 10.28
N ILE A 161 -14.69 -6.51 11.09
CA ILE A 161 -13.56 -7.19 11.72
C ILE A 161 -12.61 -7.80 10.69
N LYS A 162 -13.15 -8.41 9.64
CA LYS A 162 -12.35 -8.95 8.54
C LYS A 162 -11.59 -7.84 7.83
N TYR A 163 -12.25 -6.72 7.51
CA TYR A 163 -11.59 -5.56 6.92
C TYR A 163 -10.46 -5.02 7.79
N ILE A 164 -10.68 -4.90 9.11
CA ILE A 164 -9.64 -4.47 10.06
C ILE A 164 -8.42 -5.40 10.00
N ALA A 165 -8.63 -6.71 9.92
CA ALA A 165 -7.54 -7.67 9.83
C ALA A 165 -6.76 -7.53 8.52
N GLU A 166 -7.46 -7.40 7.40
CA GLU A 166 -6.88 -7.20 6.07
C GLU A 166 -6.12 -5.86 5.98
N ALA A 167 -6.70 -4.77 6.51
CA ALA A 167 -6.06 -3.46 6.51
C ALA A 167 -4.77 -3.42 7.38
N LYS A 168 -4.77 -4.14 8.51
CA LYS A 168 -3.55 -4.28 9.34
C LYS A 168 -2.44 -5.03 8.60
N GLN A 169 -2.79 -6.12 7.91
CA GLN A 169 -1.82 -6.86 7.12
C GLN A 169 -1.27 -5.98 5.97
N GLN A 170 -2.15 -5.26 5.28
CA GLN A 170 -1.74 -4.35 4.22
C GLN A 170 -0.77 -3.28 4.73
N LEU A 171 -1.04 -2.67 5.89
CA LEU A 171 -0.12 -1.70 6.49
C LEU A 171 1.24 -2.31 6.82
N GLU A 172 1.30 -3.53 7.32
CA GLU A 172 2.56 -4.22 7.61
C GLU A 172 3.37 -4.45 6.32
N ASP A 173 2.68 -4.87 5.25
CA ASP A 173 3.27 -5.08 3.94
C ASP A 173 3.78 -3.75 3.34
N ASP A 174 2.98 -2.68 3.40
CA ASP A 174 3.33 -1.35 2.90
C ASP A 174 4.52 -0.74 3.66
N TYR A 175 4.59 -0.89 4.99
CA TYR A 175 5.75 -0.45 5.77
C TYR A 175 7.02 -1.23 5.42
N THR A 176 6.89 -2.53 5.16
CA THR A 176 8.01 -3.35 4.71
C THR A 176 8.51 -2.89 3.35
N GLU A 177 7.59 -2.66 2.41
CA GLU A 177 7.93 -2.16 1.07
C GLU A 177 8.55 -0.76 1.12
N LEU A 178 8.06 0.12 2.00
CA LEU A 178 8.62 1.44 2.22
C LEU A 178 10.07 1.35 2.72
N ALA A 179 10.34 0.50 3.70
CA ALA A 179 11.70 0.29 4.23
C ALA A 179 12.66 -0.26 3.17
N ASP A 180 12.21 -1.22 2.37
CA ASP A 180 12.98 -1.78 1.26
C ASP A 180 13.26 -0.72 0.18
N THR A 181 12.28 0.11 -0.14
CA THR A 181 12.43 1.20 -1.12
C THR A 181 13.42 2.27 -0.62
N GLN A 182 13.38 2.61 0.67
CA GLN A 182 14.36 3.52 1.30
C GLN A 182 15.78 2.97 1.21
N SER A 183 15.96 1.70 1.54
CA SER A 183 17.27 1.03 1.47
C SER A 183 17.83 1.02 0.03
N GLN A 184 16.95 0.78 -0.96
CA GLN A 184 17.35 0.84 -2.37
C GLN A 184 17.78 2.26 -2.79
N LEU A 185 17.03 3.26 -2.36
CA LEU A 185 17.31 4.66 -2.66
C LEU A 185 18.68 5.09 -2.06
N GLU A 186 18.97 4.70 -0.82
CA GLU A 186 20.29 4.94 -0.20
C GLU A 186 21.41 4.26 -0.98
N SER A 187 21.26 2.97 -1.30
CA SER A 187 22.25 2.21 -2.05
C SER A 187 22.52 2.82 -3.43
N GLN A 188 21.49 3.27 -4.14
CA GLN A 188 21.64 3.89 -5.45
C GLN A 188 22.27 5.29 -5.37
N ARG A 189 22.00 6.04 -4.31
CA ARG A 189 22.67 7.33 -4.07
C ARG A 189 24.16 7.16 -3.82
N ASP A 190 24.55 6.16 -3.04
CA ASP A 190 25.95 5.86 -2.78
C ASP A 190 26.67 5.43 -4.06
N GLU A 191 26.04 4.62 -4.89
CA GLU A 191 26.57 4.21 -6.18
C GLU A 191 26.75 5.42 -7.13
N LEU A 192 25.75 6.30 -7.19
CA LEU A 192 25.84 7.53 -7.98
C LEU A 192 26.99 8.41 -7.52
N ALA A 193 27.20 8.56 -6.21
CA ALA A 193 28.30 9.31 -5.65
C ALA A 193 29.66 8.70 -6.00
N GLN A 194 29.79 7.37 -6.00
CA GLN A 194 30.99 6.66 -6.42
C GLN A 194 31.28 6.87 -7.90
N MET A 195 30.26 6.76 -8.76
CA MET A 195 30.41 7.00 -10.20
C MET A 195 30.80 8.45 -10.51
N GLN A 196 30.29 9.43 -9.77
CA GLN A 196 30.68 10.84 -9.89
C GLN A 196 32.15 11.03 -9.53
N ALA A 197 32.58 10.45 -8.42
CA ALA A 197 34.00 10.54 -7.99
C ALA A 197 34.95 9.85 -9.00
N GLU A 198 34.53 8.71 -9.56
CA GLU A 198 35.30 8.02 -10.61
C GLU A 198 35.42 8.88 -11.88
N LYS A 199 34.31 9.48 -12.31
CA LYS A 199 34.29 10.39 -13.46
C LYS A 199 35.21 11.60 -13.24
N GLU A 200 35.20 12.21 -12.06
CA GLU A 200 36.09 13.33 -11.72
C GLU A 200 37.57 12.90 -11.76
N SER A 201 37.87 11.71 -11.25
CA SER A 201 39.23 11.14 -11.29
C SER A 201 39.71 10.90 -12.73
N GLU A 202 38.89 10.32 -13.57
CA GLU A 202 39.24 10.08 -14.99
C GLU A 202 39.37 11.37 -15.79
N LEU A 203 38.53 12.39 -15.50
CA LEU A 203 38.70 13.73 -16.07
C LEU A 203 40.05 14.38 -15.70
N ALA A 204 40.43 14.25 -14.44
CA ALA A 204 41.73 14.76 -13.97
C ALA A 204 42.91 14.05 -14.66
N ASN A 205 42.84 12.73 -14.79
CA ASN A 205 43.82 11.92 -15.52
C ASN A 205 43.93 12.33 -17.00
N TYR A 206 42.75 12.46 -17.67
CA TYR A 206 42.69 12.89 -19.06
C TYR A 206 43.30 14.29 -19.28
N ASN A 207 42.97 15.25 -18.43
CA ASN A 207 43.54 16.60 -18.50
C ASN A 207 45.05 16.62 -18.25
N SER A 208 45.55 15.77 -17.35
CA SER A 208 46.96 15.58 -17.07
C SER A 208 47.70 15.00 -18.28
N LEU A 209 47.13 14.03 -18.98
CA LEU A 209 47.65 13.45 -20.22
C LEU A 209 47.71 14.48 -21.35
N ILE A 210 46.69 15.30 -21.53
CA ILE A 210 46.67 16.39 -22.52
C ILE A 210 47.74 17.43 -22.20
N ALA A 211 47.87 17.79 -20.91
CA ALA A 211 48.90 18.77 -20.52
C ALA A 211 50.32 18.25 -20.76
N SER A 212 50.59 16.97 -20.48
CA SER A 212 51.89 16.34 -20.73
C SER A 212 52.20 16.20 -22.23
N SER A 213 51.18 15.89 -23.04
CA SER A 213 51.32 15.82 -24.50
C SER A 213 51.67 17.19 -25.10
N LYS A 214 50.99 18.26 -24.63
CA LYS A 214 51.29 19.65 -25.08
C LYS A 214 52.65 20.17 -24.63
N ALA A 215 53.23 19.65 -23.56
CA ALA A 215 54.56 20.04 -23.10
C ALA A 215 55.69 19.33 -23.86
N GLN A 216 55.36 18.32 -24.69
CA GLN A 216 56.31 17.59 -25.53
C GLN A 216 56.32 18.08 -26.99
N GLU A 217 55.40 18.97 -27.38
CA GLU A 217 55.44 19.74 -28.62
C GLU A 217 56.24 21.05 -28.45
#